data_07c8220c37b5ffd8f827950b7695fc38
#
_entry.id   07c8220c37b5ffd8f827950b7695fc38
#
_cell.length_a   1.000
_cell.length_b   1.000
_cell.length_c   1.000
_cell.angle_alpha   90.00
_cell.angle_beta   90.00
_cell.angle_gamma   90.00
#
_symmetry.space_group_name_H-M   'P 1'
#
loop_
_entity.id
_entity.type
_entity.pdbx_description
1 polymer ?
#
loop_
_entity_poly.entity_id
_entity_poly.type
_entity_poly.pdbx_seq_one_letter_code
_entity_poly.pdbx_strand_id
1 'polypeptide(L)'
;KLRGVDDLNNKVEHWLDWFGIQDKRDTMCKDLSKGQRQKVMLASAFIHEPRLLFLDEPFANLDPIYQRKCRQWLLDLVESGGTIFMCSHVLEMAERMCNRMAIINNGKVLASGTVEGLKLNDKENLEDVFIRLVGHSIEEVERQSDENNDEEE
;
A
#
# COMPACT_ATOMS: atom_id res chain seq x y z
N LYS A 1 19.02 -19.99 -2.58
CA LYS A 1 17.93 -20.74 -3.28
C LYS A 1 16.60 -20.72 -2.48
N LEU A 2 16.26 -19.61 -1.87
CA LEU A 2 15.15 -19.53 -0.92
C LEU A 2 13.78 -19.36 -1.57
N ARG A 3 13.54 -19.50 -2.83
CA ARG A 3 12.20 -19.44 -3.46
C ARG A 3 12.15 -20.10 -4.85
N GLY A 4 13.12 -20.97 -5.20
CA GLY A 4 13.09 -21.68 -6.47
C GLY A 4 13.15 -20.78 -7.71
N VAL A 5 13.79 -19.61 -7.58
CA VAL A 5 13.94 -18.68 -8.72
C VAL A 5 15.05 -19.20 -9.61
N ASP A 6 14.69 -19.65 -10.80
CA ASP A 6 15.63 -20.01 -11.83
C ASP A 6 16.25 -18.73 -12.42
N ASP A 7 17.52 -18.83 -12.84
CA ASP A 7 18.25 -17.72 -13.47
C ASP A 7 18.28 -16.42 -12.64
N LEU A 8 18.53 -16.57 -11.34
CA LEU A 8 18.47 -15.47 -10.38
C LEU A 8 19.32 -14.25 -10.78
N ASN A 9 20.51 -14.47 -11.33
CA ASN A 9 21.40 -13.37 -11.70
C ASN A 9 20.76 -12.48 -12.78
N ASN A 10 20.22 -13.05 -13.84
CA ASN A 10 19.59 -12.29 -14.91
C ASN A 10 18.33 -11.58 -14.41
N LYS A 11 17.56 -12.21 -13.53
CA LYS A 11 16.40 -11.56 -12.89
C LYS A 11 16.82 -10.38 -11.99
N VAL A 12 17.93 -10.51 -11.26
CA VAL A 12 18.47 -9.38 -10.46
C VAL A 12 18.87 -8.23 -11.38
N GLU A 13 19.66 -8.51 -12.43
CA GLU A 13 20.07 -7.47 -13.39
C GLU A 13 18.86 -6.81 -14.05
N HIS A 14 17.86 -7.58 -14.48
CA HIS A 14 16.62 -7.07 -15.04
C HIS A 14 15.92 -6.09 -14.09
N TRP A 15 15.74 -6.44 -12.81
CA TRP A 15 15.03 -5.57 -11.87
C TRP A 15 15.84 -4.36 -11.45
N LEU A 16 17.17 -4.46 -11.36
CA LEU A 16 18.03 -3.31 -11.14
C LEU A 16 17.95 -2.31 -12.31
N ASP A 17 17.95 -2.82 -13.54
CA ASP A 17 17.74 -2.02 -14.75
C ASP A 17 16.36 -1.38 -14.77
N TRP A 18 15.32 -2.17 -14.52
CA TRP A 18 13.94 -1.71 -14.52
C TRP A 18 13.70 -0.56 -13.54
N PHE A 19 14.37 -0.59 -12.38
CA PHE A 19 14.34 0.47 -11.38
C PHE A 19 15.40 1.57 -11.59
N GLY A 20 16.30 1.45 -12.58
CA GLY A 20 17.36 2.42 -12.85
C GLY A 20 18.35 2.57 -11.70
N ILE A 21 18.75 1.47 -11.10
CA ILE A 21 19.71 1.40 -9.98
C ILE A 21 20.82 0.36 -10.19
N GLN A 22 21.19 0.07 -11.45
CA GLN A 22 22.25 -0.90 -11.78
C GLN A 22 23.58 -0.52 -11.16
N ASP A 23 23.88 0.80 -11.10
CA ASP A 23 25.08 1.36 -10.49
C ASP A 23 25.17 1.11 -8.97
N LYS A 24 24.09 0.65 -8.36
CA LYS A 24 24.00 0.35 -6.93
C LYS A 24 24.07 -1.16 -6.62
N ARG A 25 24.33 -2.01 -7.61
CA ARG A 25 24.33 -3.46 -7.48
C ARG A 25 25.14 -3.97 -6.28
N ASP A 26 26.34 -3.43 -6.10
CA ASP A 26 27.26 -3.83 -5.05
C ASP A 26 27.27 -2.87 -3.85
N THR A 27 26.33 -1.93 -3.80
CA THR A 27 26.20 -0.97 -2.69
C THR A 27 25.45 -1.62 -1.52
N MET A 28 25.97 -1.46 -0.30
CA MET A 28 25.28 -1.96 0.89
C MET A 28 23.94 -1.23 1.08
N CYS A 29 22.90 -1.93 1.51
CA CYS A 29 21.57 -1.35 1.71
C CYS A 29 21.55 -0.13 2.67
N LYS A 30 22.47 -0.10 3.65
CA LYS A 30 22.61 1.02 4.59
C LYS A 30 23.06 2.32 3.90
N ASP A 31 23.79 2.22 2.79
CA ASP A 31 24.37 3.33 2.05
C ASP A 31 23.46 3.82 0.90
N LEU A 32 22.33 3.15 0.68
CA LEU A 32 21.30 3.55 -0.26
C LEU A 32 20.43 4.68 0.30
N SER A 33 19.98 5.59 -0.57
CA SER A 33 18.92 6.56 -0.22
C SER A 33 17.60 5.86 0.11
N LYS A 34 16.66 6.58 0.74
CA LYS A 34 15.31 6.03 1.04
C LYS A 34 14.61 5.53 -0.23
N GLY A 35 14.64 6.29 -1.32
CA GLY A 35 14.04 5.90 -2.60
C GLY A 35 14.75 4.70 -3.24
N GLN A 36 16.08 4.63 -3.18
CA GLN A 36 16.82 3.47 -3.69
C GLN A 36 16.52 2.21 -2.89
N ARG A 37 16.43 2.31 -1.56
CA ARG A 37 16.00 1.18 -0.72
C ARG A 37 14.59 0.72 -1.06
N GLN A 38 13.65 1.64 -1.27
CA GLN A 38 12.29 1.31 -1.68
C GLN A 38 12.28 0.55 -3.02
N LYS A 39 13.08 0.98 -4.00
CA LYS A 39 13.25 0.29 -5.28
C LYS A 39 13.77 -1.13 -5.10
N VAL A 40 14.80 -1.33 -4.26
CA VAL A 40 15.35 -2.66 -3.95
C VAL A 40 14.32 -3.55 -3.25
N MET A 41 13.55 -3.01 -2.30
CA MET A 41 12.48 -3.75 -1.63
C MET A 41 11.41 -4.23 -2.61
N LEU A 42 10.95 -3.36 -3.50
CA LEU A 42 9.98 -3.73 -4.53
C LEU A 42 10.56 -4.75 -5.52
N ALA A 43 11.80 -4.55 -6.00
CA ALA A 43 12.49 -5.53 -6.85
C ALA A 43 12.53 -6.91 -6.19
N SER A 44 12.84 -6.98 -4.89
CA SER A 44 12.87 -8.24 -4.15
C SER A 44 11.49 -8.89 -3.98
N ALA A 45 10.44 -8.09 -3.94
CA ALA A 45 9.06 -8.59 -3.90
C ALA A 45 8.57 -9.09 -5.27
N PHE A 46 9.05 -8.51 -6.36
CA PHE A 46 8.61 -8.81 -7.73
C PHE A 46 9.39 -9.95 -8.38
N ILE A 47 10.67 -10.12 -8.04
CA ILE A 47 11.62 -11.02 -8.72
C ILE A 47 11.17 -12.50 -8.81
N HIS A 48 10.34 -12.94 -7.87
CA HIS A 48 9.85 -14.32 -7.81
C HIS A 48 8.43 -14.48 -8.40
N GLU A 49 7.90 -13.44 -9.07
CA GLU A 49 6.61 -13.45 -9.76
C GLU A 49 5.49 -14.03 -8.89
N PRO A 50 5.20 -13.41 -7.72
CA PRO A 50 4.28 -13.97 -6.75
C PRO A 50 2.84 -13.89 -7.26
N ARG A 51 2.01 -14.87 -6.88
CA ARG A 51 0.56 -14.80 -7.09
C ARG A 51 -0.17 -14.01 -5.99
N LEU A 52 0.49 -13.77 -4.87
CA LEU A 52 -0.04 -12.99 -3.75
C LEU A 52 1.06 -12.07 -3.23
N LEU A 53 0.76 -10.77 -3.18
CA LEU A 53 1.63 -9.74 -2.64
C LEU A 53 0.99 -9.05 -1.44
N PHE A 54 1.78 -8.86 -0.40
CA PHE A 54 1.49 -7.94 0.70
C PHE A 54 2.44 -6.77 0.63
N LEU A 55 1.89 -5.56 0.54
CA LEU A 55 2.65 -4.33 0.36
C LEU A 55 2.23 -3.32 1.43
N ASP A 56 3.22 -2.72 2.08
CA ASP A 56 3.03 -1.63 3.02
C ASP A 56 3.70 -0.38 2.46
N GLU A 57 2.89 0.67 2.21
CA GLU A 57 3.32 1.93 1.60
C GLU A 57 4.25 1.77 0.38
N PRO A 58 3.86 0.98 -0.65
CA PRO A 58 4.79 0.58 -1.71
C PRO A 58 5.30 1.73 -2.56
N PHE A 59 4.59 2.84 -2.61
CA PHE A 59 4.94 4.00 -3.43
C PHE A 59 5.68 5.11 -2.66
N ALA A 60 5.85 4.95 -1.35
CA ALA A 60 6.57 5.91 -0.52
C ALA A 60 8.01 6.09 -1.01
N ASN A 61 8.48 7.34 -1.03
CA ASN A 61 9.83 7.73 -1.45
C ASN A 61 10.21 7.37 -2.90
N LEU A 62 9.27 6.96 -3.74
CA LEU A 62 9.48 6.82 -5.18
C LEU A 62 9.18 8.13 -5.90
N ASP A 63 9.97 8.43 -6.91
CA ASP A 63 9.62 9.50 -7.84
C ASP A 63 8.39 9.12 -8.71
N PRO A 64 7.69 10.11 -9.30
CA PRO A 64 6.45 9.87 -10.04
C PRO A 64 6.58 8.88 -11.21
N ILE A 65 7.77 8.81 -11.83
CA ILE A 65 8.01 7.89 -12.96
C ILE A 65 7.95 6.45 -12.46
N TYR A 66 8.68 6.14 -11.37
CA TYR A 66 8.69 4.79 -10.80
C TYR A 66 7.39 4.45 -10.09
N GLN A 67 6.70 5.41 -9.47
CA GLN A 67 5.35 5.17 -8.96
C GLN A 67 4.41 4.69 -10.08
N ARG A 68 4.44 5.36 -11.24
CA ARG A 68 3.62 4.96 -12.40
C ARG A 68 4.01 3.59 -12.92
N LYS A 69 5.32 3.29 -13.07
CA LYS A 69 5.81 1.99 -13.53
C LYS A 69 5.39 0.87 -12.58
N CYS A 70 5.59 1.04 -11.28
CA CYS A 70 5.20 0.05 -10.27
C CYS A 70 3.69 -0.18 -10.27
N ARG A 71 2.89 0.88 -10.34
CA ARG A 71 1.42 0.76 -10.40
C ARG A 71 0.98 -0.07 -11.61
N GLN A 72 1.55 0.20 -12.79
CA GLN A 72 1.21 -0.57 -13.98
C GLN A 72 1.56 -2.05 -13.81
N TRP A 73 2.76 -2.35 -13.31
CA TRP A 73 3.17 -3.73 -13.04
C TRP A 73 2.24 -4.45 -12.05
N LEU A 74 1.78 -3.75 -11.01
CA LEU A 74 0.83 -4.32 -10.04
C LEU A 74 -0.54 -4.59 -10.69
N LEU A 75 -1.01 -3.70 -11.57
CA LEU A 75 -2.25 -3.93 -12.31
C LEU A 75 -2.12 -5.12 -13.25
N ASP A 76 -1.01 -5.23 -13.99
CA ASP A 76 -0.75 -6.37 -14.89
C ASP A 76 -0.69 -7.70 -14.10
N LEU A 77 -0.15 -7.68 -12.87
CA LEU A 77 -0.17 -8.85 -11.98
C LEU A 77 -1.61 -9.26 -11.63
N VAL A 78 -2.46 -8.31 -11.29
CA VAL A 78 -3.88 -8.58 -10.98
C VAL A 78 -4.63 -9.10 -12.22
N GLU A 79 -4.41 -8.50 -13.39
CA GLU A 79 -5.00 -8.95 -14.65
C GLU A 79 -4.57 -10.38 -15.03
N SER A 80 -3.34 -10.78 -14.66
CA SER A 80 -2.84 -12.16 -14.82
C SER A 80 -3.35 -13.15 -13.77
N GLY A 81 -4.25 -12.71 -12.87
CA GLY A 81 -4.86 -13.55 -11.83
C GLY A 81 -4.14 -13.52 -10.48
N GLY A 82 -3.20 -12.60 -10.29
CA GLY A 82 -2.57 -12.33 -8.99
C GLY A 82 -3.49 -11.57 -8.04
N THR A 83 -3.13 -11.58 -6.76
CA THR A 83 -3.84 -10.86 -5.71
C THR A 83 -2.87 -9.95 -4.96
N ILE A 84 -3.30 -8.72 -4.68
CA ILE A 84 -2.51 -7.74 -3.94
C ILE A 84 -3.30 -7.29 -2.71
N PHE A 85 -2.66 -7.36 -1.56
CA PHE A 85 -3.10 -6.72 -0.34
C PHE A 85 -2.16 -5.56 -0.03
N MET A 86 -2.69 -4.33 -0.04
CA MET A 86 -1.88 -3.12 0.09
C MET A 86 -2.38 -2.27 1.25
N CYS A 87 -1.46 -1.81 2.11
CA CYS A 87 -1.73 -0.75 3.07
C CYS A 87 -1.21 0.57 2.51
N SER A 88 -2.00 1.63 2.61
CA SER A 88 -1.59 3.00 2.26
C SER A 88 -2.43 4.03 2.98
N HIS A 89 -1.81 5.18 3.28
CA HIS A 89 -2.50 6.36 3.76
C HIS A 89 -2.83 7.35 2.62
N VAL A 90 -2.43 7.03 1.37
CA VAL A 90 -2.69 7.86 0.19
C VAL A 90 -4.03 7.45 -0.42
N LEU A 91 -5.11 8.09 0.03
CA LEU A 91 -6.50 7.73 -0.30
C LEU A 91 -6.78 7.79 -1.80
N GLU A 92 -6.31 8.83 -2.50
CA GLU A 92 -6.49 8.97 -3.95
C GLU A 92 -5.90 7.77 -4.73
N MET A 93 -4.75 7.26 -4.27
CA MET A 93 -4.13 6.11 -4.92
C MET A 93 -4.91 4.82 -4.62
N ALA A 94 -5.35 4.64 -3.39
CA ALA A 94 -6.19 3.51 -3.00
C ALA A 94 -7.50 3.49 -3.80
N GLU A 95 -8.15 4.65 -3.97
CA GLU A 95 -9.37 4.79 -4.77
C GLU A 95 -9.19 4.36 -6.23
N ARG A 96 -8.02 4.66 -6.82
CA ARG A 96 -7.74 4.33 -8.23
C ARG A 96 -7.26 2.90 -8.47
N MET A 97 -6.76 2.22 -7.45
CA MET A 97 -6.12 0.92 -7.63
C MET A 97 -6.89 -0.24 -7.01
N CYS A 98 -7.68 0.01 -5.98
CA CYS A 98 -8.28 -1.05 -5.21
C CYS A 98 -9.71 -1.34 -5.66
N ASN A 99 -10.04 -2.63 -5.85
CA ASN A 99 -11.41 -3.08 -6.07
C ASN A 99 -12.21 -3.07 -4.77
N ARG A 100 -11.54 -3.39 -3.66
CA ARG A 100 -12.11 -3.44 -2.31
C ARG A 100 -11.11 -2.85 -1.33
N MET A 101 -11.63 -2.27 -0.26
CA MET A 101 -10.80 -1.71 0.81
C MET A 101 -11.44 -1.89 2.18
N ALA A 102 -10.62 -1.68 3.20
CA ALA A 102 -11.05 -1.55 4.57
C ALA A 102 -10.43 -0.29 5.18
N ILE A 103 -11.23 0.49 5.89
CA ILE A 103 -10.77 1.67 6.65
C ILE A 103 -10.54 1.23 8.09
N ILE A 104 -9.31 1.47 8.56
CA ILE A 104 -8.88 1.06 9.91
C ILE A 104 -8.53 2.32 10.70
N ASN A 105 -9.02 2.40 11.92
CA ASN A 105 -8.65 3.43 12.88
C ASN A 105 -8.55 2.82 14.29
N ASN A 106 -7.51 3.19 15.04
CA ASN A 106 -7.26 2.71 16.40
C ASN A 106 -7.36 1.17 16.54
N GLY A 107 -6.82 0.44 15.55
CA GLY A 107 -6.82 -1.03 15.54
C GLY A 107 -8.17 -1.69 15.22
N LYS A 108 -9.21 -0.90 14.90
CA LYS A 108 -10.54 -1.40 14.53
C LYS A 108 -10.83 -1.15 13.05
N VAL A 109 -11.47 -2.12 12.40
CA VAL A 109 -12.02 -1.94 11.05
C VAL A 109 -13.33 -1.17 11.17
N LEU A 110 -13.36 0.07 10.70
CA LEU A 110 -14.54 0.94 10.72
C LEU A 110 -15.53 0.59 9.60
N ALA A 111 -15.01 0.30 8.42
CA ALA A 111 -15.81 -0.13 7.27
C ALA A 111 -14.97 -0.95 6.30
N SER A 112 -15.62 -1.81 5.52
CA SER A 112 -14.99 -2.54 4.42
C SER A 112 -15.98 -2.77 3.28
N GLY A 113 -15.51 -2.68 2.04
CA GLY A 113 -16.36 -2.84 0.86
C GLY A 113 -15.65 -2.48 -0.43
N THR A 114 -16.42 -2.31 -1.51
CA THR A 114 -15.95 -1.66 -2.72
C THR A 114 -15.85 -0.15 -2.49
N VAL A 115 -15.07 0.56 -3.30
CA VAL A 115 -14.94 2.02 -3.20
C VAL A 115 -16.32 2.68 -3.30
N GLU A 116 -17.10 2.30 -4.29
CA GLU A 116 -18.45 2.82 -4.52
C GLU A 116 -19.42 2.44 -3.40
N GLY A 117 -19.28 1.24 -2.84
CA GLY A 117 -20.12 0.77 -1.74
C GLY A 117 -19.86 1.47 -0.40
N LEU A 118 -18.72 2.13 -0.25
CA LEU A 118 -18.39 2.93 0.93
C LEU A 118 -18.88 4.38 0.84
N LYS A 119 -19.13 4.89 -0.36
CA LYS A 119 -19.66 6.23 -0.62
C LYS A 119 -21.16 6.28 -0.36
N LEU A 120 -21.64 7.39 0.19
CA LEU A 120 -23.07 7.67 0.37
C LEU A 120 -23.73 8.16 -0.94
N ASN A 121 -22.94 8.78 -1.81
CA ASN A 121 -23.39 9.29 -3.11
C ASN A 121 -22.19 9.52 -4.05
N ASP A 122 -22.46 9.75 -5.32
CA ASP A 122 -21.46 9.92 -6.38
C ASP A 122 -20.55 11.15 -6.23
N LYS A 123 -20.91 12.10 -5.37
CA LYS A 123 -20.10 13.30 -5.11
C LYS A 123 -19.08 13.12 -4.00
N GLU A 124 -19.26 12.10 -3.15
CA GLU A 124 -18.36 11.78 -2.05
C GLU A 124 -17.11 11.10 -2.61
N ASN A 125 -15.92 11.61 -2.32
CA ASN A 125 -14.66 10.95 -2.60
C ASN A 125 -14.21 10.11 -1.39
N LEU A 126 -13.12 9.36 -1.54
CA LEU A 126 -12.65 8.47 -0.47
C LEU A 126 -12.15 9.24 0.76
N GLU A 127 -11.65 10.47 0.58
CA GLU A 127 -11.24 11.33 1.70
C GLU A 127 -12.46 11.74 2.54
N ASP A 128 -13.57 12.09 1.90
CA ASP A 128 -14.83 12.41 2.58
C ASP A 128 -15.35 11.19 3.38
N VAL A 129 -15.29 9.99 2.76
CA VAL A 129 -15.64 8.73 3.44
C VAL A 129 -14.77 8.52 4.68
N PHE A 130 -13.46 8.71 4.54
CA PHE A 130 -12.51 8.54 5.64
C PHE A 130 -12.79 9.51 6.78
N ILE A 131 -12.95 10.81 6.48
CA ILE A 131 -13.24 11.86 7.47
C ILE A 131 -14.54 11.55 8.19
N ARG A 132 -15.59 11.15 7.47
CA ARG A 132 -16.88 10.79 8.05
C ARG A 132 -16.77 9.62 9.02
N LEU A 133 -16.10 8.54 8.62
CA LEU A 133 -16.01 7.33 9.44
C LEU A 133 -15.09 7.51 10.65
N VAL A 134 -13.97 8.21 10.49
CA VAL A 134 -13.03 8.48 11.57
C VAL A 134 -13.58 9.55 12.51
N GLY A 135 -14.24 10.59 11.99
CA GLY A 135 -14.90 11.63 12.79
C GLY A 135 -15.94 11.04 13.74
N HIS A 136 -16.85 10.21 13.26
CA HIS A 136 -17.81 9.51 14.10
C HIS A 136 -17.13 8.63 15.16
N SER A 137 -16.06 7.94 14.82
CA SER A 137 -15.33 7.10 15.77
C SER A 137 -14.66 7.91 16.90
N ILE A 138 -14.21 9.13 16.61
CA ILE A 138 -13.62 10.03 17.61
C ILE A 138 -14.71 10.53 18.56
N GLU A 139 -15.84 11.02 18.04
CA GLU A 139 -16.96 11.50 18.84
C GLU A 139 -17.55 10.43 19.76
N GLU A 140 -17.61 9.15 19.32
CA GLU A 140 -18.06 8.04 20.16
C GLU A 140 -17.08 7.77 21.31
N VAL A 141 -15.77 7.84 21.07
CA VAL A 141 -14.75 7.64 22.12
C VAL A 141 -14.78 8.78 23.13
N GLU A 142 -14.95 10.02 22.69
CA GLU A 142 -15.06 11.19 23.57
C GLU A 142 -16.30 11.10 24.48
N ARG A 143 -17.47 10.75 23.93
CA ARG A 143 -18.70 10.56 24.73
C ARG A 143 -18.55 9.46 25.79
N GLN A 144 -17.94 8.33 25.43
CA GLN A 144 -17.70 7.22 26.37
C GLN A 144 -16.71 7.60 27.49
N SER A 145 -15.75 8.48 27.21
CA SER A 145 -14.82 8.97 28.23
C SER A 145 -15.48 9.95 29.21
N ASP A 146 -16.41 10.79 28.72
CA ASP A 146 -17.14 11.73 29.56
C ASP A 146 -18.14 10.99 30.45
N GLU A 147 -18.89 10.01 29.93
CA GLU A 147 -19.81 9.17 30.71
C GLU A 147 -19.12 8.40 31.85
N ASN A 148 -17.93 7.87 31.60
CA ASN A 148 -17.16 7.14 32.64
C ASN A 148 -16.59 8.06 33.73
N ASN A 149 -16.31 9.33 33.45
CA ASN A 149 -15.84 10.30 34.44
C ASN A 149 -16.97 10.80 35.34
N ASP A 150 -18.23 10.85 34.86
CA ASP A 150 -19.40 11.25 35.63
C ASP A 150 -19.90 10.14 36.58
N GLU A 151 -19.52 8.89 36.38
CA GLU A 151 -19.86 7.76 37.28
C GLU A 151 -18.83 7.56 38.43
N GLU A 152 -17.69 8.24 38.42
CA GLU A 152 -16.66 8.16 39.48
C GLU A 152 -16.73 9.34 40.48
N GLU A 153 -17.66 10.32 40.34
CA GLU A 153 -17.94 11.36 41.32
C GLU A 153 -19.17 11.01 42.18
#